data_bf090a1941d64054d14197f3afac5d40
#
_entry.id   bf090a1941d64054d14197f3afac5d40
#
_cell.length_a   1.000
_cell.length_b   1.000
_cell.length_c   1.000
_cell.angle_alpha   90.00
_cell.angle_beta   90.00
_cell.angle_gamma   90.00
#
_symmetry.space_group_name_H-M   'P 1'
#
loop_
_entity.id
_entity.type
_entity.pdbx_description
1 polymer ?
#
loop_
_entity_poly.entity_id
_entity_poly.type
_entity_poly.pdbx_seq_one_letter_code
_entity_poly.pdbx_strand_id
1 'polypeptide(L)'
;QSKGLPESTLKILRDKSERHLSAAQYNAHLSKILTEREVEQYAELIQKTAMDVAADRLTRVLDWDKTGEQLQQLLVQNGVPKIVYIVSREYQLSAALSFYLPYQPWSHSIEKPERNLWSPISEVKKGGGIFVCELQECQGGIADFYEHFEMPLNYLGEIETRRKNRMIRNLQVYEFGAVKI
;
A
#
# COMPACT_ATOMS: atom_id res chain seq x y z
N GLN A 1 -3.68 -30.90 -19.38
CA GLN A 1 -3.36 -30.35 -18.05
C GLN A 1 -2.10 -29.53 -18.21
N SER A 2 -2.23 -28.19 -18.25
CA SER A 2 -1.09 -27.26 -18.25
C SER A 2 -0.43 -27.34 -16.89
N LYS A 3 0.75 -27.91 -16.79
CA LYS A 3 1.57 -27.83 -15.57
C LYS A 3 2.05 -26.37 -15.44
N GLY A 4 1.62 -25.69 -14.37
CA GLY A 4 2.12 -24.36 -14.04
C GLY A 4 3.63 -24.39 -13.72
N LEU A 5 4.27 -23.21 -13.69
CA LEU A 5 5.65 -23.07 -13.26
C LEU A 5 5.87 -23.70 -11.86
N PRO A 6 6.99 -24.36 -11.62
CA PRO A 6 7.34 -24.87 -10.29
C PRO A 6 7.27 -23.74 -9.26
N GLU A 7 6.77 -24.05 -8.05
CA GLU A 7 6.56 -23.05 -7.00
C GLU A 7 7.87 -22.37 -6.56
N SER A 8 8.98 -23.10 -6.63
CA SER A 8 10.33 -22.55 -6.42
C SER A 8 10.68 -21.45 -7.43
N THR A 9 10.29 -21.63 -8.70
CA THR A 9 10.50 -20.64 -9.77
C THR A 9 9.61 -19.42 -9.55
N LEU A 10 8.33 -19.63 -9.19
CA LEU A 10 7.39 -18.55 -8.86
C LEU A 10 7.87 -17.72 -7.65
N LYS A 11 8.43 -18.37 -6.62
CA LYS A 11 9.01 -17.69 -5.46
C LYS A 11 10.20 -16.82 -5.86
N ILE A 12 11.12 -17.35 -6.70
CA ILE A 12 12.26 -16.59 -7.20
C ILE A 12 11.81 -15.41 -8.08
N LEU A 13 10.76 -15.59 -8.87
CA LEU A 13 10.17 -14.52 -9.68
C LEU A 13 9.58 -13.40 -8.79
N ARG A 14 8.91 -13.74 -7.68
CA ARG A 14 8.40 -12.78 -6.70
C ARG A 14 9.52 -12.06 -5.95
N ASP A 15 10.46 -12.79 -5.35
CA ASP A 15 11.58 -12.24 -4.57
C ASP A 15 12.45 -11.27 -5.38
N LYS A 16 12.51 -11.43 -6.70
CA LYS A 16 13.30 -10.56 -7.59
C LYS A 16 12.52 -9.42 -8.20
N SER A 17 11.20 -9.52 -8.30
CA SER A 17 10.36 -8.36 -8.65
C SER A 17 10.51 -7.23 -7.63
N GLU A 18 10.81 -7.56 -6.38
CA GLU A 18 11.07 -6.61 -5.30
C GLU A 18 12.42 -5.86 -5.45
N ARG A 19 13.37 -6.38 -6.24
CA ARG A 19 14.74 -5.83 -6.37
C ARG A 19 14.97 -4.88 -7.54
N HIS A 20 13.93 -4.28 -8.11
CA HIS A 20 14.04 -3.27 -9.19
C HIS A 20 14.87 -3.69 -10.43
N LEU A 21 14.82 -4.95 -10.81
CA LEU A 21 15.50 -5.43 -12.01
C LEU A 21 14.79 -4.92 -13.28
N SER A 22 15.57 -4.48 -14.29
CA SER A 22 15.04 -4.22 -15.62
C SER A 22 14.55 -5.52 -16.27
N ALA A 23 13.66 -5.43 -17.29
CA ALA A 23 13.17 -6.59 -18.02
C ALA A 23 14.33 -7.43 -18.62
N ALA A 24 15.41 -6.79 -19.06
CA ALA A 24 16.61 -7.46 -19.57
C ALA A 24 17.36 -8.23 -18.48
N GLN A 25 17.52 -7.64 -17.30
CA GLN A 25 18.16 -8.31 -16.15
C GLN A 25 17.30 -9.47 -15.63
N TYR A 26 15.99 -9.34 -15.68
CA TYR A 26 15.05 -10.38 -15.33
C TYR A 26 15.14 -11.57 -16.29
N ASN A 27 15.13 -11.32 -17.60
CA ASN A 27 15.28 -12.35 -18.62
C ASN A 27 16.64 -13.05 -18.57
N ALA A 28 17.75 -12.30 -18.39
CA ALA A 28 19.08 -12.86 -18.21
C ALA A 28 19.20 -13.72 -16.94
N HIS A 29 18.38 -13.48 -15.95
CA HIS A 29 18.36 -14.29 -14.74
C HIS A 29 17.49 -15.54 -14.89
N LEU A 30 16.38 -15.46 -15.59
CA LEU A 30 15.55 -16.61 -15.94
C LEU A 30 16.32 -17.63 -16.80
N SER A 31 17.09 -17.17 -17.77
CA SER A 31 17.93 -18.05 -18.62
C SER A 31 19.07 -18.74 -17.85
N LYS A 32 19.41 -18.30 -16.65
CA LYS A 32 20.35 -19.00 -15.76
C LYS A 32 19.72 -20.09 -14.90
N ILE A 33 18.42 -20.03 -14.71
CA ILE A 33 17.67 -20.93 -13.81
C ILE A 33 16.86 -21.94 -14.59
N LEU A 34 16.38 -21.55 -15.78
CA LEU A 34 15.57 -22.37 -16.65
C LEU A 34 16.42 -22.80 -17.86
N THR A 35 16.25 -24.04 -18.27
CA THR A 35 16.80 -24.51 -19.55
C THR A 35 16.10 -23.80 -20.71
N GLU A 36 16.73 -23.70 -21.89
CA GLU A 36 16.13 -23.09 -23.09
C GLU A 36 14.74 -23.68 -23.40
N ARG A 37 14.61 -24.99 -23.24
CA ARG A 37 13.33 -25.70 -23.43
C ARG A 37 12.24 -25.31 -22.44
N GLU A 38 12.60 -25.05 -21.21
CA GLU A 38 11.65 -24.55 -20.18
C GLU A 38 11.27 -23.10 -20.43
N VAL A 39 12.21 -22.28 -20.92
CA VAL A 39 11.91 -20.89 -21.30
C VAL A 39 10.91 -20.84 -22.46
N GLU A 40 11.08 -21.67 -23.50
CA GLU A 40 10.11 -21.76 -24.60
C GLU A 40 8.75 -22.27 -24.14
N GLN A 41 8.73 -23.30 -23.30
CA GLN A 41 7.49 -23.90 -22.77
C GLN A 41 6.68 -22.93 -21.92
N TYR A 42 7.34 -22.02 -21.22
CA TYR A 42 6.70 -21.08 -20.28
C TYR A 42 6.75 -19.61 -20.74
N ALA A 43 7.17 -19.35 -21.97
CA ALA A 43 7.38 -17.99 -22.49
C ALA A 43 6.14 -17.08 -22.30
N GLU A 44 4.95 -17.57 -22.63
CA GLU A 44 3.70 -16.81 -22.47
C GLU A 44 3.39 -16.51 -21.00
N LEU A 45 3.62 -17.49 -20.12
CA LEU A 45 3.37 -17.34 -18.68
C LEU A 45 4.36 -16.39 -18.04
N ILE A 46 5.63 -16.44 -18.44
CA ILE A 46 6.69 -15.52 -18.01
C ILE A 46 6.37 -14.09 -18.45
N GLN A 47 5.96 -13.92 -19.70
CA GLN A 47 5.57 -12.61 -20.23
C GLN A 47 4.34 -12.04 -19.50
N LYS A 48 3.32 -12.85 -19.27
CA LYS A 48 2.13 -12.47 -18.51
C LYS A 48 2.49 -12.05 -17.09
N THR A 49 3.32 -12.85 -16.40
CA THR A 49 3.77 -12.54 -15.01
C THR A 49 4.58 -11.24 -14.97
N ALA A 50 5.47 -11.01 -15.94
CA ALA A 50 6.23 -9.77 -16.03
C ALA A 50 5.32 -8.55 -16.29
N MET A 51 4.28 -8.71 -17.12
CA MET A 51 3.28 -7.66 -17.35
C MET A 51 2.44 -7.39 -16.12
N ASP A 52 2.04 -8.42 -15.38
CA ASP A 52 1.28 -8.28 -14.15
C ASP A 52 2.09 -7.56 -13.05
N VAL A 53 3.38 -7.91 -12.91
CA VAL A 53 4.31 -7.22 -12.01
C VAL A 53 4.54 -5.77 -12.41
N ALA A 54 4.70 -5.48 -13.71
CA ALA A 54 4.83 -4.09 -14.19
C ALA A 54 3.53 -3.30 -13.97
N ALA A 55 2.37 -3.92 -14.17
CA ALA A 55 1.08 -3.31 -13.89
C ALA A 55 0.90 -3.02 -12.40
N ASP A 56 1.33 -3.92 -11.51
CA ASP A 56 1.29 -3.74 -10.07
C ASP A 56 2.15 -2.54 -9.62
N ARG A 57 3.35 -2.39 -10.16
CA ARG A 57 4.21 -1.22 -9.89
C ARG A 57 3.57 0.10 -10.30
N LEU A 58 2.90 0.13 -11.46
CA LEU A 58 2.19 1.33 -11.91
C LEU A 58 1.00 1.66 -11.01
N THR A 59 0.30 0.64 -10.49
CA THR A 59 -0.83 0.87 -9.57
C THR A 59 -0.41 1.59 -8.30
N ARG A 60 0.82 1.39 -7.82
CA ARG A 60 1.36 2.06 -6.63
C ARG A 60 1.53 3.57 -6.79
N VAL A 61 1.66 4.09 -8.01
CA VAL A 61 1.88 5.51 -8.27
C VAL A 61 0.71 6.22 -8.95
N LEU A 62 -0.30 5.48 -9.40
CA LEU A 62 -1.42 6.03 -10.15
C LEU A 62 -2.63 6.39 -9.27
N ASP A 63 -3.38 7.39 -9.72
CA ASP A 63 -4.70 7.78 -9.18
C ASP A 63 -4.72 8.08 -7.66
N TRP A 64 -3.61 8.57 -7.11
CA TRP A 64 -3.56 9.03 -5.71
C TRP A 64 -4.40 10.29 -5.46
N ASP A 65 -4.51 11.14 -6.47
CA ASP A 65 -5.40 12.31 -6.48
C ASP A 65 -6.85 11.88 -6.21
N LYS A 66 -7.37 10.90 -6.94
CA LYS A 66 -8.70 10.35 -6.73
C LYS A 66 -8.86 9.67 -5.36
N THR A 67 -7.81 8.96 -4.92
CA THR A 67 -7.82 8.34 -3.58
C THR A 67 -7.89 9.40 -2.49
N GLY A 68 -7.15 10.50 -2.63
CA GLY A 68 -7.20 11.65 -1.72
C GLY A 68 -8.56 12.35 -1.71
N GLU A 69 -9.17 12.56 -2.88
CA GLU A 69 -10.53 13.12 -2.99
C GLU A 69 -11.57 12.25 -2.30
N GLN A 70 -11.53 10.92 -2.52
CA GLN A 70 -12.42 9.97 -1.86
C GLN A 70 -12.23 9.95 -0.35
N LEU A 71 -10.98 10.01 0.12
CA LEU A 71 -10.67 10.12 1.54
C LEU A 71 -11.26 11.40 2.13
N GLN A 72 -11.06 12.54 1.47
CA GLN A 72 -11.64 13.81 1.92
C GLN A 72 -13.16 13.74 2.00
N GLN A 73 -13.81 13.15 1.00
CA GLN A 73 -15.28 12.98 1.01
C GLN A 73 -15.73 12.10 2.18
N LEU A 74 -15.05 10.97 2.42
CA LEU A 74 -15.34 10.08 3.54
C LEU A 74 -15.20 10.79 4.89
N LEU A 75 -14.14 11.58 5.07
CA LEU A 75 -13.92 12.35 6.30
C LEU A 75 -15.02 13.39 6.53
N VAL A 76 -15.41 14.12 5.50
CA VAL A 76 -16.50 15.10 5.58
C VAL A 76 -17.83 14.43 5.93
N GLN A 77 -18.16 13.29 5.30
CA GLN A 77 -19.38 12.54 5.57
C GLN A 77 -19.47 12.02 7.00
N ASN A 78 -18.32 11.72 7.61
CA ASN A 78 -18.24 11.27 9.01
C ASN A 78 -18.08 12.43 10.03
N GLY A 79 -18.13 13.69 9.59
CA GLY A 79 -17.99 14.84 10.49
C GLY A 79 -16.55 15.10 10.94
N VAL A 80 -15.56 14.56 10.23
CA VAL A 80 -14.12 14.71 10.49
C VAL A 80 -13.46 15.47 9.34
N PRO A 81 -13.81 16.74 9.10
CA PRO A 81 -13.39 17.45 7.88
C PRO A 81 -11.89 17.78 7.83
N LYS A 82 -11.23 17.75 8.96
CA LYS A 82 -9.79 18.03 9.07
C LYS A 82 -9.14 17.13 10.12
N ILE A 83 -8.02 16.54 9.75
CA ILE A 83 -7.19 15.69 10.60
C ILE A 83 -5.79 16.26 10.71
N VAL A 84 -5.09 15.97 11.80
CA VAL A 84 -3.72 16.41 12.03
C VAL A 84 -2.73 15.36 11.53
N TYR A 85 -3.02 14.09 11.78
CA TYR A 85 -2.12 12.99 11.45
C TYR A 85 -2.81 11.91 10.61
N ILE A 86 -2.04 11.34 9.66
CA ILE A 86 -2.35 10.09 8.98
C ILE A 86 -1.34 9.06 9.43
N VAL A 87 -1.82 7.99 10.03
CA VAL A 87 -1.02 6.85 10.45
C VAL A 87 -1.27 5.67 9.54
N SER A 88 -0.23 4.99 9.13
CA SER A 88 -0.30 3.71 8.42
C SER A 88 0.85 2.82 8.83
N ARG A 89 0.76 1.52 8.53
CA ARG A 89 1.87 0.62 8.71
C ARG A 89 3.05 1.05 7.84
N GLU A 90 2.82 1.20 6.54
CA GLU A 90 3.83 1.58 5.56
C GLU A 90 3.94 3.10 5.38
N TYR A 91 5.16 3.61 5.33
CA TYR A 91 5.44 5.02 5.09
C TYR A 91 4.83 5.56 3.79
N GLN A 92 4.86 4.77 2.71
CA GLN A 92 4.39 5.21 1.40
C GLN A 92 2.91 5.58 1.39
N LEU A 93 2.08 4.79 2.09
CA LEU A 93 0.64 5.01 2.14
C LEU A 93 0.30 6.31 2.87
N SER A 94 0.79 6.51 4.08
CA SER A 94 0.52 7.73 4.85
C SER A 94 1.09 8.99 4.18
N ALA A 95 2.29 8.90 3.60
CA ALA A 95 2.93 10.03 2.92
C ALA A 95 2.18 10.43 1.64
N ALA A 96 1.73 9.47 0.83
CA ALA A 96 0.97 9.75 -0.38
C ALA A 96 -0.38 10.40 -0.03
N LEU A 97 -1.13 9.84 0.92
CA LEU A 97 -2.40 10.42 1.35
C LEU A 97 -2.22 11.82 1.95
N SER A 98 -1.17 12.03 2.75
CA SER A 98 -0.82 13.35 3.28
C SER A 98 -0.60 14.37 2.18
N PHE A 99 0.11 14.00 1.11
CA PHE A 99 0.40 14.89 -0.01
C PHE A 99 -0.85 15.29 -0.80
N TYR A 100 -1.78 14.35 -1.02
CA TYR A 100 -2.97 14.59 -1.85
C TYR A 100 -4.17 15.16 -1.08
N LEU A 101 -4.14 15.22 0.24
CA LEU A 101 -5.16 15.95 1.00
C LEU A 101 -4.89 17.45 0.99
N PRO A 102 -5.93 18.31 0.87
CA PRO A 102 -5.78 19.76 0.67
C PRO A 102 -5.01 20.49 1.78
N TYR A 103 -5.08 19.97 3.02
CA TYR A 103 -4.45 20.57 4.20
C TYR A 103 -3.18 19.83 4.66
N GLN A 104 -2.72 18.86 3.88
CA GLN A 104 -1.46 18.14 4.05
C GLN A 104 -1.17 17.73 5.52
N PRO A 105 -1.98 16.84 6.10
CA PRO A 105 -1.76 16.37 7.47
C PRO A 105 -0.41 15.66 7.59
N TRP A 106 0.15 15.60 8.78
CA TRP A 106 1.43 14.94 9.01
C TRP A 106 1.30 13.42 8.83
N SER A 107 2.22 12.83 8.08
CA SER A 107 2.30 11.37 7.93
C SER A 107 3.10 10.73 9.06
N HIS A 108 2.63 9.56 9.53
CA HIS A 108 3.33 8.73 10.51
C HIS A 108 3.31 7.27 10.08
N SER A 109 4.47 6.62 10.11
CA SER A 109 4.63 5.20 9.78
C SER A 109 4.97 4.40 11.03
N ILE A 110 4.25 3.29 11.24
CA ILE A 110 4.50 2.40 12.37
C ILE A 110 5.74 1.52 12.10
N GLU A 111 5.87 0.99 10.88
CA GLU A 111 6.95 0.05 10.51
C GLU A 111 8.33 0.74 10.43
N LYS A 112 8.36 2.03 10.11
CA LYS A 112 9.62 2.79 9.95
C LYS A 112 9.63 4.05 10.79
N PRO A 113 9.69 3.90 12.11
CA PRO A 113 9.63 5.02 13.05
C PRO A 113 10.78 6.03 12.85
N GLU A 114 11.93 5.60 12.30
CA GLU A 114 13.05 6.48 11.96
C GLU A 114 12.72 7.52 10.87
N ARG A 115 11.64 7.31 10.11
CA ARG A 115 11.16 8.26 9.10
C ARG A 115 10.17 9.28 9.64
N ASN A 116 9.77 9.15 10.90
CA ASN A 116 8.77 10.01 11.54
C ASN A 116 9.39 11.26 12.20
N LEU A 117 10.39 11.87 11.57
CA LEU A 117 11.12 13.04 12.14
C LEU A 117 10.20 14.20 12.50
N TRP A 118 9.12 14.39 11.74
CA TRP A 118 8.17 15.51 11.89
C TRP A 118 6.88 15.14 12.62
N SER A 119 6.70 13.87 12.93
CA SER A 119 5.50 13.35 13.60
C SER A 119 5.87 12.33 14.67
N PRO A 120 6.54 12.75 15.75
CA PRO A 120 6.89 11.83 16.84
C PRO A 120 5.63 11.25 17.47
N ILE A 121 5.69 9.98 17.87
CA ILE A 121 4.52 9.23 18.37
C ILE A 121 3.79 9.93 19.51
N SER A 122 4.52 10.64 20.37
CA SER A 122 3.95 11.41 21.49
C SER A 122 3.02 12.53 21.04
N GLU A 123 3.34 13.18 19.92
CA GLU A 123 2.50 14.24 19.35
C GLU A 123 1.31 13.65 18.60
N VAL A 124 1.51 12.53 17.88
CA VAL A 124 0.42 11.80 17.21
C VAL A 124 -0.64 11.35 18.20
N LYS A 125 -0.21 10.81 19.36
CA LYS A 125 -1.12 10.41 20.45
C LYS A 125 -1.94 11.57 21.01
N LYS A 126 -1.39 12.78 21.05
CA LYS A 126 -2.09 13.98 21.55
C LYS A 126 -3.02 14.60 20.52
N GLY A 127 -2.62 14.59 19.25
CA GLY A 127 -3.31 15.31 18.18
C GLY A 127 -4.49 14.54 17.59
N GLY A 128 -4.50 13.21 17.68
CA GLY A 128 -5.48 12.38 16.99
C GLY A 128 -5.35 12.44 15.47
N GLY A 129 -6.10 11.60 14.76
CA GLY A 129 -6.06 11.55 13.32
C GLY A 129 -6.79 10.36 12.75
N ILE A 130 -6.30 9.87 11.62
CA ILE A 130 -6.80 8.63 11.02
C ILE A 130 -5.70 7.59 10.89
N PHE A 131 -6.07 6.33 11.07
CA PHE A 131 -5.29 5.17 10.69
C PHE A 131 -5.84 4.62 9.39
N VAL A 132 -4.96 4.34 8.42
CA VAL A 132 -5.34 3.82 7.10
C VAL A 132 -4.52 2.57 6.79
N CYS A 133 -5.17 1.55 6.28
CA CYS A 133 -4.57 0.28 5.89
C CYS A 133 -5.16 -0.25 4.59
N GLU A 134 -4.38 -0.98 3.80
CA GLU A 134 -4.89 -1.74 2.67
C GLU A 134 -5.73 -2.91 3.18
N LEU A 135 -6.88 -3.18 2.56
CA LEU A 135 -7.86 -4.18 3.04
C LEU A 135 -7.21 -5.54 3.34
N GLN A 136 -6.27 -5.98 2.50
CA GLN A 136 -5.61 -7.28 2.62
C GLN A 136 -4.66 -7.36 3.82
N GLU A 137 -4.11 -6.23 4.26
CA GLU A 137 -3.10 -6.14 5.33
C GLU A 137 -3.66 -5.50 6.61
N CYS A 138 -4.93 -5.09 6.58
CA CYS A 138 -5.53 -4.25 7.61
C CYS A 138 -5.54 -4.94 8.98
N GLN A 139 -5.78 -6.24 9.02
CA GLN A 139 -5.80 -7.00 10.27
C GLN A 139 -4.45 -6.96 11.00
N GLY A 140 -3.34 -7.14 10.27
CA GLY A 140 -1.99 -6.99 10.81
C GLY A 140 -1.69 -5.54 11.19
N GLY A 141 -2.06 -4.58 10.33
CA GLY A 141 -1.85 -3.16 10.58
C GLY A 141 -2.59 -2.64 11.81
N ILE A 142 -3.80 -3.14 12.08
CA ILE A 142 -4.56 -2.82 13.31
C ILE A 142 -3.84 -3.37 14.55
N ALA A 143 -3.32 -4.59 14.48
CA ALA A 143 -2.55 -5.17 15.59
C ALA A 143 -1.31 -4.32 15.89
N ASP A 144 -0.54 -3.99 14.85
CA ASP A 144 0.63 -3.11 14.97
C ASP A 144 0.25 -1.71 15.52
N PHE A 145 -0.91 -1.17 15.13
CA PHE A 145 -1.41 0.09 15.66
C PHE A 145 -1.62 0.00 17.18
N TYR A 146 -2.28 -1.05 17.67
CA TYR A 146 -2.54 -1.20 19.09
C TYR A 146 -1.28 -1.43 19.93
N GLU A 147 -0.23 -2.02 19.36
CA GLU A 147 1.08 -2.13 20.03
C GLU A 147 1.73 -0.75 20.32
N HIS A 148 1.45 0.25 19.47
CA HIS A 148 2.06 1.57 19.55
C HIS A 148 1.13 2.63 20.13
N PHE A 149 -0.18 2.49 19.92
CA PHE A 149 -1.20 3.46 20.28
C PHE A 149 -2.26 2.81 21.17
N GLU A 150 -2.25 3.08 22.45
CA GLU A 150 -3.22 2.56 23.41
C GLU A 150 -4.57 3.32 23.34
N MET A 151 -5.14 3.47 22.15
CA MET A 151 -6.37 4.22 21.92
C MET A 151 -7.28 3.51 20.91
N PRO A 152 -8.61 3.65 21.07
CA PRO A 152 -9.57 2.96 20.20
C PRO A 152 -9.49 3.47 18.75
N LEU A 153 -9.76 2.56 17.82
CA LEU A 153 -9.99 2.84 16.42
C LEU A 153 -11.50 2.83 16.14
N ASN A 154 -12.02 3.92 15.60
CA ASN A 154 -13.41 4.04 15.16
C ASN A 154 -13.45 3.89 13.64
N TYR A 155 -14.08 2.85 13.13
CA TYR A 155 -14.19 2.62 11.69
C TYR A 155 -15.02 3.71 11.01
N LEU A 156 -14.47 4.36 9.99
CA LEU A 156 -15.14 5.40 9.23
C LEU A 156 -15.68 4.89 7.89
N GLY A 157 -15.03 3.92 7.27
CA GLY A 157 -15.46 3.37 5.99
C GLY A 157 -14.32 2.85 5.14
N GLU A 158 -14.66 2.52 3.88
CA GLU A 158 -13.73 2.02 2.86
C GLU A 158 -13.62 3.00 1.69
N ILE A 159 -12.46 3.01 1.04
CA ILE A 159 -12.17 3.75 -0.16
C ILE A 159 -11.73 2.77 -1.24
N GLU A 160 -12.47 2.71 -2.32
CA GLU A 160 -12.12 1.93 -3.51
C GLU A 160 -11.70 2.84 -4.65
N THR A 161 -10.43 2.82 -5.03
CA THR A 161 -9.97 3.52 -6.23
C THR A 161 -9.89 2.54 -7.40
N ARG A 162 -10.59 2.87 -8.49
CA ARG A 162 -10.69 2.05 -9.69
C ARG A 162 -10.20 2.79 -10.93
N ARG A 163 -9.54 2.08 -11.83
CA ARG A 163 -9.14 2.54 -13.16
C ARG A 163 -9.55 1.54 -14.22
N LYS A 164 -10.35 1.94 -15.21
CA LYS A 164 -10.84 1.05 -16.28
C LYS A 164 -11.39 -0.27 -15.72
N ASN A 165 -12.26 -0.21 -14.75
CA ASN A 165 -12.88 -1.35 -14.05
C ASN A 165 -11.93 -2.25 -13.22
N ARG A 166 -10.62 -1.97 -13.19
CA ARG A 166 -9.68 -2.67 -12.31
C ARG A 166 -9.57 -1.91 -10.98
N MET A 167 -9.70 -2.64 -9.88
CA MET A 167 -9.40 -2.08 -8.55
C MET A 167 -7.88 -1.83 -8.45
N ILE A 168 -7.52 -0.61 -8.06
CA ILE A 168 -6.13 -0.19 -7.85
C ILE A 168 -5.80 -0.21 -6.38
N ARG A 169 -6.72 0.31 -5.54
CA ARG A 169 -6.60 0.34 -4.08
C ARG A 169 -7.93 0.06 -3.44
N ASN A 170 -7.86 -0.62 -2.32
CA ASN A 170 -8.97 -0.75 -1.39
C ASN A 170 -8.43 -0.49 0.01
N LEU A 171 -8.81 0.64 0.60
CA LEU A 171 -8.32 1.12 1.87
C LEU A 171 -9.43 1.14 2.90
N GLN A 172 -9.13 0.69 4.11
CA GLN A 172 -9.97 0.90 5.28
C GLN A 172 -9.45 2.10 6.08
N VAL A 173 -10.37 2.91 6.55
CA VAL A 173 -10.10 4.16 7.27
C VAL A 173 -10.71 4.11 8.65
N TYR A 174 -9.91 4.42 9.65
CA TYR A 174 -10.31 4.48 11.06
C TYR A 174 -9.89 5.82 11.66
N GLU A 175 -10.74 6.39 12.49
CA GLU A 175 -10.40 7.54 13.32
C GLU A 175 -9.80 7.08 14.65
N PHE A 176 -8.83 7.83 15.18
CA PHE A 176 -8.28 7.63 16.50
C PHE A 176 -8.07 8.97 17.23
N GLY A 177 -8.20 8.93 18.55
CA GLY A 177 -8.08 10.12 19.39
C GLY A 177 -9.25 11.10 19.24
N ALA A 178 -9.32 12.10 20.10
CA ALA A 178 -10.28 13.18 19.93
C ALA A 178 -9.73 14.20 18.94
N VAL A 179 -10.30 14.27 17.73
CA VAL A 179 -10.08 15.42 16.85
C VAL A 179 -10.66 16.63 17.55
N LYS A 180 -9.82 17.38 18.25
CA LYS A 180 -10.24 18.69 18.81
C LYS A 180 -10.42 19.63 17.63
N ILE A 181 -11.69 19.93 17.34
CA ILE A 181 -12.09 20.97 16.39
C ILE A 181 -11.71 22.32 16.97
#